data_cee7dfeedfe2f0a8a74f7f6bb0e8370a
#
_entry.id   cee7dfeedfe2f0a8a74f7f6bb0e8370a
#
_cell.length_a   1.000
_cell.length_b   1.000
_cell.length_c   1.000
_cell.angle_alpha   90.00
_cell.angle_beta   90.00
_cell.angle_gamma   90.00
#
_symmetry.space_group_name_H-M   'P 1'
#
loop_
_entity.id
_entity.type
_entity.pdbx_description
1 polymer ?
#
loop_
_entity_poly.entity_id
_entity_poly.type
_entity_poly.pdbx_seq_one_letter_code
_entity_poly.pdbx_strand_id
1 'polypeptide(L)'
;MKEITVNGNDYKLEFSFEAAERKDFVSMMFRIVSGAALLEDAVDMENPTPKDMINGTINMVSDIPHICRTGFFVGLMENNPVSETEAKALMKSYMKENKIGYADLYEDLRKCMEEDGFFELSGITKTLNQLAENQKQRKVPQDHKQKSTGTK
;
A
#
# COMPACT_ATOMS: atom_id res chain seq x y z
N MET A 1 2.59 -16.29 -3.65
CA MET A 1 1.50 -17.14 -3.09
C MET A 1 1.94 -17.76 -1.79
N LYS A 2 1.12 -17.66 -0.74
CA LYS A 2 1.40 -18.21 0.60
C LYS A 2 0.33 -19.23 0.98
N GLU A 3 0.73 -20.43 1.35
CA GLU A 3 -0.17 -21.42 1.96
C GLU A 3 -0.29 -21.17 3.46
N ILE A 4 -1.51 -21.21 3.96
CA ILE A 4 -1.84 -21.05 5.38
C ILE A 4 -2.78 -22.17 5.82
N THR A 5 -2.62 -22.67 7.05
CA THR A 5 -3.56 -23.61 7.65
C THR A 5 -4.35 -22.88 8.73
N VAL A 6 -5.67 -23.00 8.70
CA VAL A 6 -6.58 -22.37 9.68
C VAL A 6 -7.64 -23.39 10.07
N ASN A 7 -7.80 -23.65 11.38
CA ASN A 7 -8.74 -24.66 11.90
C ASN A 7 -8.57 -26.03 11.23
N GLY A 8 -7.33 -26.40 10.88
CA GLY A 8 -7.00 -27.69 10.22
C GLY A 8 -7.33 -27.76 8.72
N ASN A 9 -7.74 -26.67 8.09
CA ASN A 9 -7.97 -26.57 6.65
C ASN A 9 -6.89 -25.69 5.99
N ASP A 10 -6.48 -26.06 4.79
CA ASP A 10 -5.48 -25.34 4.03
C ASP A 10 -6.13 -24.34 3.09
N TYR A 11 -5.57 -23.13 3.08
CA TYR A 11 -5.97 -22.01 2.23
C TYR A 11 -4.75 -21.42 1.53
N LYS A 12 -4.97 -20.73 0.42
CA LYS A 12 -3.93 -20.03 -0.33
C LYS A 12 -4.22 -18.54 -0.39
N LEU A 13 -3.29 -17.75 0.10
CA LEU A 13 -3.30 -16.31 -0.10
C LEU A 13 -2.46 -16.00 -1.35
N GLU A 14 -3.09 -15.34 -2.33
CA GLU A 14 -2.48 -14.95 -3.58
C GLU A 14 -2.97 -13.58 -4.01
N PHE A 15 -2.05 -12.71 -4.39
CA PHE A 15 -2.34 -11.35 -4.83
C PHE A 15 -2.03 -11.19 -6.32
N SER A 16 -2.84 -11.86 -7.15
CA SER A 16 -2.73 -11.84 -8.61
C SER A 16 -3.88 -11.06 -9.26
N PHE A 17 -4.56 -11.62 -10.23
CA PHE A 17 -5.56 -10.89 -11.03
C PHE A 17 -6.76 -10.42 -10.23
N GLU A 18 -7.35 -11.26 -9.39
CA GLU A 18 -8.50 -10.90 -8.55
C GLU A 18 -8.17 -9.71 -7.63
N ALA A 19 -6.96 -9.70 -7.06
CA ALA A 19 -6.49 -8.61 -6.23
C ALA A 19 -6.27 -7.31 -7.03
N ALA A 20 -5.67 -7.41 -8.22
CA ALA A 20 -5.36 -6.26 -9.07
C ALA A 20 -6.61 -5.60 -9.68
N GLU A 21 -7.70 -6.32 -9.84
CA GLU A 21 -8.99 -5.80 -10.29
C GLU A 21 -9.80 -5.09 -9.19
N ARG A 22 -9.44 -5.26 -7.93
CA ARG A 22 -10.11 -4.62 -6.78
C ARG A 22 -9.65 -3.18 -6.61
N LYS A 23 -10.38 -2.26 -7.22
CA LYS A 23 -10.07 -0.82 -7.23
C LYS A 23 -9.89 -0.23 -5.84
N ASP A 24 -10.72 -0.59 -4.88
CA ASP A 24 -10.65 -0.15 -3.49
C ASP A 24 -9.34 -0.60 -2.82
N PHE A 25 -8.96 -1.85 -3.03
CA PHE A 25 -7.72 -2.41 -2.48
C PHE A 25 -6.48 -1.82 -3.15
N VAL A 26 -6.45 -1.71 -4.47
CA VAL A 26 -5.35 -1.08 -5.22
C VAL A 26 -5.15 0.37 -4.78
N SER A 27 -6.24 1.14 -4.63
CA SER A 27 -6.19 2.53 -4.16
C SER A 27 -5.63 2.62 -2.74
N MET A 28 -6.07 1.76 -1.84
CA MET A 28 -5.56 1.68 -0.47
C MET A 28 -4.06 1.40 -0.45
N MET A 29 -3.61 0.38 -1.17
CA MET A 29 -2.19 0.03 -1.23
C MET A 29 -1.34 1.11 -1.88
N PHE A 30 -1.83 1.76 -2.94
CA PHE A 30 -1.14 2.91 -3.54
C PHE A 30 -0.90 4.04 -2.54
N ARG A 31 -1.92 4.43 -1.76
CA ARG A 31 -1.80 5.49 -0.74
C ARG A 31 -0.75 5.16 0.32
N ILE A 32 -0.66 3.89 0.71
CA ILE A 32 0.31 3.42 1.70
C ILE A 32 1.73 3.48 1.13
N VAL A 33 1.98 2.83 0.00
CA VAL A 33 3.34 2.70 -0.55
C VAL A 33 3.88 3.99 -1.15
N SER A 34 3.01 4.92 -1.58
CA SER A 34 3.39 6.27 -2.01
C SER A 34 3.70 7.22 -0.85
N GLY A 35 3.35 6.87 0.37
CA GLY A 35 3.40 7.76 1.53
C GLY A 35 2.26 8.79 1.59
N ALA A 36 1.32 8.77 0.64
CA ALA A 36 0.19 9.70 0.63
C ALA A 36 -0.69 9.58 1.87
N ALA A 37 -0.80 8.39 2.45
CA ALA A 37 -1.52 8.17 3.69
C ALA A 37 -0.92 8.93 4.89
N LEU A 38 0.40 9.21 4.88
CA LEU A 38 1.07 9.99 5.92
C LEU A 38 0.78 11.49 5.84
N LEU A 39 0.36 11.98 4.68
CA LEU A 39 0.16 13.40 4.40
C LEU A 39 -1.31 13.77 4.21
N GLU A 40 -2.24 12.84 4.43
CA GLU A 40 -3.67 13.03 4.12
C GLU A 40 -4.28 14.24 4.83
N ASP A 41 -3.90 14.48 6.08
CA ASP A 41 -4.39 15.58 6.90
C ASP A 41 -3.41 16.77 6.96
N ALA A 42 -2.33 16.76 6.17
CA ALA A 42 -1.38 17.86 6.13
C ALA A 42 -1.99 19.09 5.43
N VAL A 43 -1.88 20.25 6.06
CA VAL A 43 -2.33 21.53 5.49
C VAL A 43 -1.49 21.91 4.28
N ASP A 44 -0.19 21.65 4.32
CA ASP A 44 0.76 21.82 3.24
C ASP A 44 1.48 20.49 2.98
N MET A 45 1.10 19.82 1.88
CA MET A 45 1.67 18.53 1.50
C MET A 45 3.14 18.63 1.01
N GLU A 46 3.56 19.81 0.56
CA GLU A 46 4.95 20.04 0.10
C GLU A 46 5.89 20.27 1.29
N ASN A 47 5.38 20.88 2.37
CA ASN A 47 6.15 21.20 3.57
C ASN A 47 5.39 20.78 4.84
N PRO A 48 5.21 19.46 5.07
CA PRO A 48 4.47 18.97 6.22
C PRO A 48 5.17 19.31 7.54
N THR A 49 4.41 19.72 8.53
CA THR A 49 4.95 19.97 9.87
C THR A 49 5.24 18.64 10.60
N PRO A 50 6.10 18.66 11.64
CA PRO A 50 6.28 17.47 12.50
C PRO A 50 4.96 16.95 13.10
N LYS A 51 4.01 17.83 13.38
CA LYS A 51 2.68 17.47 13.87
C LYS A 51 1.87 16.71 12.79
N ASP A 52 1.90 17.17 11.55
CA ASP A 52 1.23 16.50 10.43
C ASP A 52 1.79 15.08 10.23
N MET A 53 3.10 14.92 10.30
CA MET A 53 3.76 13.62 10.20
C MET A 53 3.37 12.68 11.34
N ILE A 54 3.27 13.18 12.57
CA ILE A 54 2.82 12.39 13.73
C ILE A 54 1.36 11.96 13.53
N ASN A 55 0.48 12.89 13.15
CA ASN A 55 -0.93 12.60 12.92
C ASN A 55 -1.10 11.56 11.79
N GLY A 56 -0.41 11.72 10.68
CA GLY A 56 -0.42 10.77 9.57
C GLY A 56 0.06 9.37 9.99
N THR A 57 1.10 9.30 10.84
CA THR A 57 1.57 8.03 11.39
C THR A 57 0.52 7.37 12.28
N ILE A 58 -0.17 8.14 13.13
CA ILE A 58 -1.24 7.63 13.99
C ILE A 58 -2.38 7.09 13.13
N ASN A 59 -2.80 7.83 12.10
CA ASN A 59 -3.85 7.40 11.18
C ASN A 59 -3.47 6.09 10.47
N MET A 60 -2.26 6.03 9.92
CA MET A 60 -1.77 4.82 9.24
C MET A 60 -1.75 3.59 10.16
N VAL A 61 -1.26 3.75 11.40
CA VAL A 61 -1.26 2.65 12.40
C VAL A 61 -2.69 2.23 12.75
N SER A 62 -3.61 3.19 12.87
CA SER A 62 -5.02 2.92 13.16
C SER A 62 -5.74 2.19 12.02
N ASP A 63 -5.28 2.34 10.79
CA ASP A 63 -5.83 1.69 9.61
C ASP A 63 -5.31 0.26 9.39
N ILE A 64 -4.20 -0.13 10.01
CA ILE A 64 -3.62 -1.48 9.85
C ILE A 64 -4.65 -2.61 10.02
N PRO A 65 -5.54 -2.62 11.02
CA PRO A 65 -6.54 -3.68 11.15
C PRO A 65 -7.51 -3.75 9.97
N HIS A 66 -7.87 -2.60 9.39
CA HIS A 66 -8.73 -2.54 8.21
C HIS A 66 -8.00 -3.07 6.97
N ILE A 67 -6.75 -2.64 6.78
CA ILE A 67 -5.88 -3.09 5.68
C ILE A 67 -5.69 -4.61 5.75
N CYS A 68 -5.39 -5.16 6.92
CA CYS A 68 -5.23 -6.59 7.12
C CYS A 68 -6.52 -7.36 6.79
N ARG A 69 -7.68 -6.86 7.23
CA ARG A 69 -8.97 -7.50 6.93
C ARG A 69 -9.25 -7.52 5.44
N THR A 70 -9.06 -6.39 4.77
CA THR A 70 -9.29 -6.29 3.32
C THR A 70 -8.27 -7.12 2.54
N GLY A 71 -6.98 -7.03 2.89
CA GLY A 71 -5.92 -7.80 2.24
C GLY A 71 -6.10 -9.32 2.42
N PHE A 72 -6.46 -9.76 3.62
CA PHE A 72 -6.70 -11.19 3.86
C PHE A 72 -7.89 -11.72 3.03
N PHE A 73 -8.98 -10.96 2.95
CA PHE A 73 -10.13 -11.28 2.12
C PHE A 73 -9.75 -11.34 0.64
N VAL A 74 -9.09 -10.30 0.14
CA VAL A 74 -8.67 -10.19 -1.27
C VAL A 74 -7.69 -11.31 -1.63
N GLY A 75 -6.74 -11.63 -0.76
CA GLY A 75 -5.77 -12.70 -0.98
C GLY A 75 -6.38 -14.11 -1.04
N LEU A 76 -7.59 -14.32 -0.48
CA LEU A 76 -8.30 -15.60 -0.60
C LEU A 76 -9.07 -15.73 -1.92
N MET A 77 -9.41 -14.63 -2.60
CA MET A 77 -10.37 -14.66 -3.71
C MET A 77 -9.93 -15.50 -4.89
N GLU A 78 -8.65 -15.52 -5.21
CA GLU A 78 -8.13 -16.28 -6.36
C GLU A 78 -8.33 -17.79 -6.23
N ASN A 79 -8.03 -18.33 -5.05
CA ASN A 79 -7.98 -19.79 -4.85
C ASN A 79 -9.09 -20.33 -3.95
N ASN A 80 -9.56 -19.54 -3.02
CA ASN A 80 -10.51 -19.95 -1.98
C ASN A 80 -11.58 -18.86 -1.78
N PRO A 81 -12.40 -18.55 -2.78
CA PRO A 81 -13.37 -17.48 -2.69
C PRO A 81 -14.36 -17.73 -1.54
N VAL A 82 -14.39 -16.79 -0.60
CA VAL A 82 -15.25 -16.79 0.58
C VAL A 82 -15.92 -15.43 0.73
N SER A 83 -16.94 -15.34 1.58
CA SER A 83 -17.51 -14.03 1.94
C SER A 83 -16.55 -13.22 2.81
N GLU A 84 -16.71 -11.88 2.83
CA GLU A 84 -15.91 -11.03 3.73
C GLU A 84 -16.06 -11.40 5.20
N THR A 85 -17.23 -11.87 5.60
CA THR A 85 -17.50 -12.34 6.98
C THR A 85 -16.71 -13.59 7.31
N GLU A 86 -16.66 -14.54 6.39
CA GLU A 86 -15.85 -15.77 6.54
C GLU A 86 -14.35 -15.44 6.54
N ALA A 87 -13.90 -14.62 5.59
CA ALA A 87 -12.50 -14.20 5.55
C ALA A 87 -12.06 -13.53 6.87
N LYS A 88 -12.92 -12.67 7.45
CA LYS A 88 -12.66 -12.05 8.75
C LYS A 88 -12.58 -13.08 9.89
N ALA A 89 -13.42 -14.11 9.86
CA ALA A 89 -13.38 -15.18 10.86
C ALA A 89 -12.11 -16.02 10.71
N LEU A 90 -11.74 -16.40 9.48
CA LEU A 90 -10.51 -17.11 9.15
C LEU A 90 -9.26 -16.31 9.57
N MET A 91 -9.21 -15.04 9.24
CA MET A 91 -8.11 -14.14 9.65
C MET A 91 -7.92 -14.14 11.17
N LYS A 92 -9.01 -13.99 11.92
CA LYS A 92 -8.94 -14.00 13.40
C LYS A 92 -8.45 -15.33 13.95
N SER A 93 -8.90 -16.47 13.38
CA SER A 93 -8.43 -17.79 13.77
C SER A 93 -6.95 -17.94 13.44
N TYR A 94 -6.52 -17.55 12.23
CA TYR A 94 -5.11 -17.56 11.82
C TYR A 94 -4.22 -16.77 12.76
N MET A 95 -4.61 -15.54 13.09
CA MET A 95 -3.86 -14.71 14.04
C MET A 95 -3.76 -15.33 15.42
N LYS A 96 -4.85 -15.93 15.91
CA LYS A 96 -4.91 -16.58 17.22
C LYS A 96 -4.03 -17.83 17.28
N GLU A 97 -4.10 -18.69 16.26
CA GLU A 97 -3.32 -19.92 16.17
C GLU A 97 -1.82 -19.65 16.08
N ASN A 98 -1.44 -18.62 15.31
CA ASN A 98 -0.04 -18.21 15.13
C ASN A 98 0.45 -17.22 16.18
N LYS A 99 -0.40 -16.75 17.10
CA LYS A 99 -0.09 -15.76 18.15
C LYS A 99 0.52 -14.47 17.61
N ILE A 100 0.03 -13.98 16.47
CA ILE A 100 0.49 -12.76 15.81
C ILE A 100 -0.49 -11.61 15.99
N GLY A 101 0.06 -10.38 15.97
CA GLY A 101 -0.72 -9.14 15.94
C GLY A 101 -1.03 -8.67 14.52
N TYR A 102 -1.75 -7.53 14.43
CA TYR A 102 -2.04 -6.92 13.12
C TYR A 102 -0.79 -6.40 12.40
N ALA A 103 0.22 -5.95 13.13
CA ALA A 103 1.47 -5.49 12.51
C ALA A 103 2.21 -6.66 11.82
N ASP A 104 2.30 -7.81 12.48
CA ASP A 104 2.92 -9.01 11.91
C ASP A 104 2.14 -9.51 10.70
N LEU A 105 0.79 -9.53 10.82
CA LEU A 105 -0.07 -9.93 9.71
C LEU A 105 0.09 -9.00 8.50
N TYR A 106 0.17 -7.68 8.74
CA TYR A 106 0.38 -6.69 7.68
C TYR A 106 1.70 -6.95 6.94
N GLU A 107 2.81 -7.17 7.66
CA GLU A 107 4.09 -7.49 7.04
C GLU A 107 4.05 -8.80 6.24
N ASP A 108 3.38 -9.82 6.77
CA ASP A 108 3.16 -11.09 6.06
C ASP A 108 2.39 -10.91 4.75
N LEU A 109 1.29 -10.14 4.78
CA LEU A 109 0.48 -9.86 3.58
C LEU A 109 1.25 -9.02 2.58
N ARG A 110 1.99 -7.99 3.04
CA ARG A 110 2.82 -7.14 2.19
C ARG A 110 3.88 -7.94 1.46
N LYS A 111 4.57 -8.83 2.18
CA LYS A 111 5.57 -9.72 1.60
C LYS A 111 4.95 -10.65 0.54
N CYS A 112 3.77 -11.19 0.81
CA CYS A 112 3.05 -12.01 -0.16
C CYS A 112 2.70 -11.21 -1.43
N MET A 113 2.22 -9.96 -1.30
CA MET A 113 1.97 -9.06 -2.44
C MET A 113 3.22 -8.78 -3.27
N GLU A 114 4.38 -8.57 -2.61
CA GLU A 114 5.66 -8.38 -3.29
C GLU A 114 6.09 -9.64 -4.06
N GLU A 115 6.02 -10.81 -3.42
CA GLU A 115 6.38 -12.10 -4.02
C GLU A 115 5.46 -12.50 -5.19
N ASP A 116 4.18 -12.13 -5.14
CA ASP A 116 3.19 -12.41 -6.18
C ASP A 116 3.21 -11.38 -7.33
N GLY A 117 4.00 -10.30 -7.21
CA GLY A 117 4.10 -9.25 -8.21
C GLY A 117 2.87 -8.34 -8.29
N PHE A 118 2.08 -8.24 -7.23
CA PHE A 118 0.85 -7.42 -7.18
C PHE A 118 1.09 -5.95 -7.53
N PHE A 119 2.19 -5.35 -7.06
CA PHE A 119 2.48 -3.94 -7.29
C PHE A 119 2.80 -3.63 -8.76
N GLU A 120 3.42 -4.57 -9.46
CA GLU A 120 3.66 -4.50 -10.91
C GLU A 120 2.37 -4.71 -11.68
N LEU A 121 1.63 -5.77 -11.34
CA LEU A 121 0.39 -6.17 -12.02
C LEU A 121 -0.70 -5.09 -11.91
N SER A 122 -0.85 -4.48 -10.72
CA SER A 122 -1.80 -3.38 -10.49
C SER A 122 -1.36 -2.04 -11.08
N GLY A 123 -0.12 -1.93 -11.58
CA GLY A 123 0.45 -0.70 -12.14
C GLY A 123 0.96 0.30 -11.09
N ILE A 124 0.93 -0.03 -9.80
CA ILE A 124 1.39 0.83 -8.71
C ILE A 124 2.86 1.19 -8.89
N THR A 125 3.74 0.20 -9.09
CA THR A 125 5.19 0.42 -9.29
C THR A 125 5.46 1.38 -10.46
N LYS A 126 4.80 1.17 -11.60
CA LYS A 126 4.95 2.03 -12.79
C LYS A 126 4.55 3.48 -12.49
N THR A 127 3.42 3.66 -11.82
CA THR A 127 2.90 5.00 -11.49
C THR A 127 3.83 5.72 -10.51
N LEU A 128 4.34 5.04 -9.49
CA LEU A 128 5.29 5.61 -8.54
C LEU A 128 6.59 6.05 -9.20
N ASN A 129 7.14 5.23 -10.12
CA ASN A 129 8.33 5.59 -10.88
C ASN A 129 8.11 6.84 -11.73
N GLN A 130 6.96 6.95 -12.42
CA GLN A 130 6.60 8.14 -13.20
C GLN A 130 6.49 9.40 -12.33
N LEU A 131 5.88 9.30 -11.16
CA LEU A 131 5.79 10.41 -10.21
C LEU A 131 7.18 10.87 -9.72
N ALA A 132 8.06 9.92 -9.41
CA ALA A 132 9.43 10.22 -8.98
C ALA A 132 10.25 10.91 -10.10
N GLU A 133 10.11 10.47 -11.36
CA GLU A 133 10.77 11.11 -12.50
C GLU A 133 10.26 12.53 -12.75
N ASN A 134 8.96 12.74 -12.69
CA ASN A 134 8.35 14.07 -12.85
C ASN A 134 8.81 15.05 -11.77
N GLN A 135 8.99 14.60 -10.53
CA GLN A 135 9.51 15.43 -9.45
C GLN A 135 10.98 15.82 -9.67
N LYS A 136 11.81 14.93 -10.21
CA LYS A 136 13.21 15.23 -10.55
C LYS A 136 13.31 16.29 -11.64
N GLN A 137 12.46 16.24 -12.67
CA GLN A 137 12.45 17.21 -13.76
C GLN A 137 12.04 18.63 -13.28
N ARG A 138 11.13 18.74 -12.31
CA ARG A 138 10.71 20.03 -11.73
C ARG A 138 11.78 20.70 -10.88
N LYS A 139 12.75 19.95 -10.35
CA LYS A 139 13.83 20.47 -9.48
C LYS A 139 15.08 20.92 -10.24
N VAL A 140 15.13 20.83 -11.57
CA VAL A 140 16.24 21.37 -12.37
C VAL A 140 15.99 22.87 -12.58
N PRO A 141 16.82 23.79 -12.04
CA PRO A 141 16.65 25.22 -12.26
C PRO A 141 16.82 25.51 -13.75
N GLN A 142 15.85 26.20 -14.34
CA GLN A 142 16.06 26.85 -15.66
C GLN A 142 17.07 27.95 -15.46
N ASP A 143 18.29 27.73 -15.95
CA ASP A 143 19.35 28.74 -16.00
C ASP A 143 18.90 29.87 -16.98
N HIS A 144 18.32 30.95 -16.45
CA HIS A 144 18.04 32.13 -17.21
C HIS A 144 19.38 32.78 -17.58
N LYS A 145 19.90 32.46 -18.77
CA LYS A 145 20.92 33.28 -19.43
C LYS A 145 20.39 34.69 -19.60
N GLN A 146 20.74 35.59 -18.68
CA GLN A 146 20.63 37.02 -18.90
C GLN A 146 21.53 37.37 -20.10
N LYS A 147 20.92 37.73 -21.22
CA LYS A 147 21.60 38.44 -22.32
C LYS A 147 21.98 39.82 -21.81
N SER A 148 23.24 40.03 -21.52
CA SER A 148 23.79 41.38 -21.37
C SER A 148 23.78 42.05 -22.74
N THR A 149 22.87 42.98 -22.97
CA THR A 149 22.95 43.95 -24.06
C THR A 149 23.92 45.01 -23.63
N GLY A 150 25.15 44.92 -24.15
CA GLY A 150 26.10 46.04 -24.12
C GLY A 150 25.61 47.14 -25.09
N THR A 151 25.43 48.33 -24.58
CA THR A 151 25.25 49.53 -25.38
C THR A 151 26.54 50.33 -25.32
N LYS A 152 27.02 50.66 -26.51
CA LYS A 152 28.07 51.66 -26.71
C LYS A 152 27.54 53.03 -26.44
#